data_997963caf3fb6d15269929a9fea35d1f
#
_entry.id   997963caf3fb6d15269929a9fea35d1f
#
_cell.length_a   1.000
_cell.length_b   1.000
_cell.length_c   1.000
_cell.angle_alpha   90.00
_cell.angle_beta   90.00
_cell.angle_gamma   90.00
#
_symmetry.space_group_name_H-M   'P 1'
#
loop_
_entity.id
_entity.type
_entity.pdbx_description
1 polymer ?
#
loop_
_entity_poly.entity_id
_entity_poly.type
_entity_poly.pdbx_seq_one_letter_code
_entity_poly.pdbx_strand_id
1 'polypeptide(L)'
;MLNIKKMNLPDFIDPWLDRFYEPLEIDLLLILADKPIEKKQIVTLLKKNRTLKDYNNFDLFLERAFQRGVIKRLDDQCIEPEDFHTRYDFWALFEGWKDLPLEIKDRLNHWELSHYIESHTQSAEDLKKGEKRDPDKIYPEYILLDEVKALFKKIPRFYLWPCNCRAMIGKCGKSRFTCIRFSNNRGIGWEISREKALDIVKDANKKGLMQSAELGLDIHGNITGALCNCCSDCCCPHQLSEKLNVQKYWPLSRYLAQGPNQDCIKCGKCVKRCPFRIISQTKDIKGKKLLVPVIDDDQCRGCGVCATGCPEGAIKMKQIKKSVFETAYHHTGKDN
;
A
#
# COMPACT_ATOMS: atom_id res chain seq x y z
N MET A 1 -25.05 -0.73 19.65
CA MET A 1 -23.82 0.08 19.51
C MET A 1 -22.62 -0.75 19.96
N LEU A 2 -21.73 -1.08 19.04
CA LEU A 2 -20.44 -1.71 19.38
C LEU A 2 -19.53 -0.62 19.99
N ASN A 3 -19.41 -0.58 21.30
CA ASN A 3 -18.52 0.36 22.01
C ASN A 3 -17.26 -0.38 22.48
N ILE A 4 -16.43 -0.81 21.52
CA ILE A 4 -15.17 -1.49 21.77
C ILE A 4 -14.06 -0.52 21.37
N LYS A 5 -13.36 0.05 22.37
CA LYS A 5 -12.35 1.10 22.14
C LYS A 5 -11.23 0.67 21.19
N LYS A 6 -10.79 -0.60 21.28
CA LYS A 6 -9.75 -1.16 20.43
C LYS A 6 -10.10 -1.18 18.94
N MET A 7 -11.38 -1.16 18.59
CA MET A 7 -11.80 -1.21 17.19
C MET A 7 -11.67 0.13 16.48
N ASN A 8 -11.55 1.24 17.22
CA ASN A 8 -11.38 2.57 16.65
C ASN A 8 -12.43 2.91 15.57
N LEU A 9 -13.70 2.60 15.86
CA LEU A 9 -14.81 2.85 14.94
C LEU A 9 -15.03 4.35 14.74
N PRO A 10 -15.19 4.85 13.51
CA PRO A 10 -15.61 6.23 13.30
C PRO A 10 -17.06 6.43 13.75
N ASP A 11 -17.34 7.55 14.42
CA ASP A 11 -18.64 7.85 15.06
C ASP A 11 -19.85 7.73 14.13
N PHE A 12 -19.65 7.93 12.83
CA PHE A 12 -20.72 7.91 11.83
C PHE A 12 -21.03 6.51 11.29
N ILE A 13 -20.28 5.46 11.68
CA ILE A 13 -20.42 4.12 11.06
C ILE A 13 -21.52 3.25 11.68
N ASP A 14 -21.96 3.59 12.89
CA ASP A 14 -22.95 2.79 13.64
C ASP A 14 -24.17 2.34 12.82
N PRO A 15 -24.83 3.20 12.01
CA PRO A 15 -25.97 2.79 11.20
C PRO A 15 -25.64 1.79 10.09
N TRP A 16 -24.36 1.58 9.82
CA TRP A 16 -23.83 0.80 8.71
C TRP A 16 -23.02 -0.42 9.14
N LEU A 17 -22.99 -0.74 10.44
CA LEU A 17 -22.19 -1.85 10.98
C LEU A 17 -22.54 -3.20 10.37
N ASP A 18 -23.81 -3.41 10.01
CA ASP A 18 -24.31 -4.62 9.33
C ASP A 18 -23.71 -4.83 7.93
N ARG A 19 -23.10 -3.80 7.34
CA ARG A 19 -22.39 -3.88 6.05
C ARG A 19 -20.97 -4.43 6.21
N PHE A 20 -20.40 -4.29 7.39
CA PHE A 20 -19.02 -4.69 7.70
C PHE A 20 -18.95 -6.00 8.49
N TYR A 21 -19.95 -6.27 9.33
CA TYR A 21 -19.95 -7.39 10.26
C TYR A 21 -21.21 -8.22 10.11
N GLU A 22 -21.04 -9.54 10.09
CA GLU A 22 -22.17 -10.48 10.18
C GLU A 22 -22.70 -10.49 11.62
N PRO A 23 -23.98 -10.82 11.87
CA PRO A 23 -24.56 -10.83 13.23
C PRO A 23 -23.71 -11.63 14.23
N LEU A 24 -23.21 -12.78 13.81
CA LEU A 24 -22.38 -13.66 14.62
C LEU A 24 -21.01 -13.07 14.94
N GLU A 25 -20.44 -12.28 14.03
CA GLU A 25 -19.20 -11.53 14.26
C GLU A 25 -19.42 -10.41 15.27
N ILE A 26 -20.59 -9.78 15.27
CA ILE A 26 -20.97 -8.78 16.29
C ILE A 26 -21.03 -9.44 17.67
N ASP A 27 -21.67 -10.61 17.80
CA ASP A 27 -21.71 -11.35 19.05
C ASP A 27 -20.31 -11.75 19.53
N LEU A 28 -19.43 -12.18 18.62
CA LEU A 28 -18.02 -12.48 18.91
C LEU A 28 -17.29 -11.23 19.46
N LEU A 29 -17.43 -10.09 18.78
CA LEU A 29 -16.80 -8.85 19.17
C LEU A 29 -17.27 -8.36 20.55
N LEU A 30 -18.57 -8.50 20.86
CA LEU A 30 -19.14 -8.18 22.18
C LEU A 30 -18.55 -9.08 23.29
N ILE A 31 -18.28 -10.35 22.99
CA ILE A 31 -17.64 -11.28 23.94
C ILE A 31 -16.17 -10.92 24.16
N LEU A 32 -15.46 -10.60 23.08
CA LEU A 32 -14.05 -10.20 23.15
C LEU A 32 -13.87 -8.87 23.88
N ALA A 33 -14.81 -7.94 23.65
CA ALA A 33 -14.70 -6.56 24.17
C ALA A 33 -13.30 -5.96 23.93
N ASP A 34 -12.65 -5.45 24.98
CA ASP A 34 -11.30 -4.85 24.87
C ASP A 34 -10.17 -5.77 25.37
N LYS A 35 -10.44 -7.07 25.55
CA LYS A 35 -9.46 -8.00 26.13
C LYS A 35 -9.17 -9.18 25.21
N PRO A 36 -7.91 -9.65 25.16
CA PRO A 36 -7.59 -10.92 24.52
C PRO A 36 -8.28 -12.07 25.27
N ILE A 37 -8.83 -13.03 24.54
CA ILE A 37 -9.46 -14.23 25.11
C ILE A 37 -8.92 -15.47 24.40
N GLU A 38 -8.72 -16.55 25.17
CA GLU A 38 -8.35 -17.85 24.61
C GLU A 38 -9.48 -18.46 23.77
N LYS A 39 -9.14 -19.06 22.63
CA LYS A 39 -10.10 -19.70 21.71
C LYS A 39 -11.04 -20.68 22.42
N LYS A 40 -10.53 -21.49 23.35
CA LYS A 40 -11.32 -22.45 24.13
C LYS A 40 -12.41 -21.79 24.99
N GLN A 41 -12.08 -20.63 25.58
CA GLN A 41 -13.04 -19.87 26.40
C GLN A 41 -14.12 -19.24 25.50
N ILE A 42 -13.74 -18.73 24.34
CA ILE A 42 -14.66 -18.13 23.37
C ILE A 42 -15.70 -19.15 22.93
N VAL A 43 -15.27 -20.36 22.57
CA VAL A 43 -16.19 -21.45 22.18
C VAL A 43 -17.22 -21.72 23.28
N THR A 44 -16.80 -21.70 24.53
CA THR A 44 -17.71 -21.91 25.68
C THR A 44 -18.69 -20.76 25.85
N LEU A 45 -18.21 -19.51 25.71
CA LEU A 45 -19.04 -18.31 25.83
C LEU A 45 -20.06 -18.20 24.71
N LEU A 46 -19.62 -18.45 23.48
CA LEU A 46 -20.49 -18.42 22.32
C LEU A 46 -21.56 -19.54 22.33
N LYS A 47 -21.24 -20.73 22.81
CA LYS A 47 -22.22 -21.83 23.01
C LYS A 47 -23.31 -21.49 24.06
N LYS A 48 -22.99 -20.61 25.02
CA LYS A 48 -23.99 -20.11 25.99
C LYS A 48 -24.90 -19.05 25.38
N ASN A 49 -24.49 -18.40 24.31
CA ASN A 49 -25.30 -17.43 23.58
C ASN A 49 -26.32 -18.18 22.71
N ARG A 50 -27.62 -17.88 22.86
CA ARG A 50 -28.72 -18.61 22.18
C ARG A 50 -28.61 -18.62 20.65
N THR A 51 -27.93 -17.68 20.07
CA THR A 51 -27.74 -17.51 18.61
C THR A 51 -26.82 -18.58 17.98
N LEU A 52 -26.07 -19.34 18.79
CA LEU A 52 -24.98 -20.22 18.34
C LEU A 52 -25.18 -21.71 18.54
N LYS A 53 -26.36 -22.12 19.00
CA LYS A 53 -26.65 -23.55 19.26
C LYS A 53 -26.52 -24.43 18.01
N ASP A 54 -26.66 -23.86 16.82
CA ASP A 54 -26.69 -24.57 15.54
C ASP A 54 -25.39 -24.46 14.72
N TYR A 55 -24.34 -23.79 15.25
CA TYR A 55 -23.09 -23.62 14.51
C TYR A 55 -22.13 -24.80 14.74
N ASN A 56 -22.09 -25.71 13.76
CA ASN A 56 -21.36 -26.97 13.87
C ASN A 56 -19.84 -26.86 13.64
N ASN A 57 -19.28 -25.72 13.17
CA ASN A 57 -17.85 -25.59 12.88
C ASN A 57 -17.27 -24.24 13.35
N PHE A 58 -16.90 -24.20 14.60
CA PHE A 58 -16.39 -23.02 15.29
C PHE A 58 -15.03 -22.56 14.77
N ASP A 59 -14.15 -23.52 14.48
CA ASP A 59 -12.81 -23.20 13.98
C ASP A 59 -12.87 -22.54 12.60
N LEU A 60 -13.76 -23.01 11.73
CA LEU A 60 -13.99 -22.39 10.43
C LEU A 60 -14.54 -20.96 10.56
N PHE A 61 -15.43 -20.72 11.53
CA PHE A 61 -15.94 -19.38 11.80
C PHE A 61 -14.84 -18.42 12.26
N LEU A 62 -14.01 -18.83 13.21
CA LEU A 62 -12.90 -18.00 13.68
C LEU A 62 -11.84 -17.78 12.58
N GLU A 63 -11.60 -18.80 11.75
CA GLU A 63 -10.72 -18.65 10.58
C GLU A 63 -11.25 -17.61 9.61
N ARG A 64 -12.55 -17.68 9.28
CA ARG A 64 -13.20 -16.71 8.39
C ARG A 64 -13.22 -15.30 8.98
N ALA A 65 -13.52 -15.15 10.28
CA ALA A 65 -13.47 -13.88 10.98
C ALA A 65 -12.03 -13.26 10.94
N PHE A 66 -11.01 -14.10 11.08
CA PHE A 66 -9.63 -13.70 10.94
C PHE A 66 -9.30 -13.25 9.49
N GLN A 67 -9.69 -14.04 8.49
CA GLN A 67 -9.48 -13.69 7.08
C GLN A 67 -10.15 -12.39 6.68
N ARG A 68 -11.34 -12.13 7.20
CA ARG A 68 -12.10 -10.90 6.97
C ARG A 68 -11.58 -9.67 7.74
N GLY A 69 -10.63 -9.84 8.65
CA GLY A 69 -10.13 -8.73 9.47
C GLY A 69 -11.09 -8.30 10.58
N VAL A 70 -11.92 -9.22 11.07
CA VAL A 70 -12.79 -8.98 12.25
C VAL A 70 -12.02 -9.15 13.54
N ILE A 71 -11.11 -10.12 13.55
CA ILE A 71 -10.25 -10.44 14.68
C ILE A 71 -8.79 -10.53 14.25
N LYS A 72 -7.87 -10.34 15.19
CA LYS A 72 -6.45 -10.67 15.04
C LYS A 72 -6.04 -11.75 16.02
N ARG A 73 -4.98 -12.47 15.67
CA ARG A 73 -4.33 -13.49 16.50
C ARG A 73 -3.11 -12.85 17.16
N LEU A 74 -3.02 -12.93 18.47
CA LEU A 74 -1.82 -12.53 19.21
C LEU A 74 -0.80 -13.67 19.22
N ASP A 75 -1.33 -14.91 19.29
CA ASP A 75 -0.60 -16.17 19.20
C ASP A 75 -1.54 -17.28 18.69
N ASP A 76 -1.14 -18.53 18.77
CA ASP A 76 -1.94 -19.66 18.30
C ASP A 76 -3.23 -19.88 19.12
N GLN A 77 -3.32 -19.33 20.32
CA GLN A 77 -4.42 -19.56 21.25
C GLN A 77 -5.25 -18.32 21.53
N CYS A 78 -4.66 -17.13 21.55
CA CYS A 78 -5.31 -15.88 21.94
C CYS A 78 -5.74 -15.05 20.73
N ILE A 79 -6.97 -14.56 20.78
CA ILE A 79 -7.52 -13.62 19.81
C ILE A 79 -8.07 -12.37 20.47
N GLU A 80 -8.09 -11.27 19.74
CA GLU A 80 -8.73 -10.02 20.14
C GLU A 80 -9.40 -9.34 18.95
N PRO A 81 -10.28 -8.35 19.17
CA PRO A 81 -10.86 -7.56 18.07
C PRO A 81 -9.78 -6.93 17.21
N GLU A 82 -9.99 -6.94 15.90
CA GLU A 82 -9.14 -6.18 14.99
C GLU A 82 -9.57 -4.71 14.96
N ASP A 83 -8.64 -3.82 14.61
CA ASP A 83 -8.95 -2.42 14.35
C ASP A 83 -9.86 -2.29 13.12
N PHE A 84 -10.82 -1.35 13.17
CA PHE A 84 -11.75 -1.13 12.06
C PHE A 84 -11.06 -0.69 10.77
N HIS A 85 -9.90 -0.06 10.86
CA HIS A 85 -9.07 0.26 9.72
C HIS A 85 -8.74 -1.00 8.88
N THR A 86 -8.22 -2.05 9.52
CA THR A 86 -7.95 -3.33 8.87
C THR A 86 -9.23 -3.98 8.33
N ARG A 87 -10.32 -3.95 9.12
CA ARG A 87 -11.61 -4.51 8.68
C ARG A 87 -12.15 -3.78 7.46
N TYR A 88 -12.10 -2.46 7.48
CA TYR A 88 -12.52 -1.61 6.37
C TYR A 88 -11.71 -1.86 5.09
N ASP A 89 -10.38 -1.96 5.22
CA ASP A 89 -9.50 -2.31 4.10
C ASP A 89 -9.94 -3.61 3.42
N PHE A 90 -10.10 -4.69 4.17
CA PHE A 90 -10.48 -5.99 3.60
C PHE A 90 -11.88 -5.98 3.01
N TRP A 91 -12.82 -5.32 3.67
CA TRP A 91 -14.17 -5.16 3.14
C TRP A 91 -14.17 -4.39 1.81
N ALA A 92 -13.46 -3.27 1.72
CA ALA A 92 -13.35 -2.46 0.52
C ALA A 92 -12.69 -3.20 -0.65
N LEU A 93 -11.70 -4.06 -0.34
CA LEU A 93 -10.95 -4.81 -1.34
C LEU A 93 -11.70 -6.04 -1.86
N PHE A 94 -12.39 -6.78 -1.00
CA PHE A 94 -12.84 -8.13 -1.31
C PHE A 94 -14.35 -8.36 -1.14
N GLU A 95 -15.10 -7.48 -0.45
CA GLU A 95 -16.47 -7.77 -0.08
C GLU A 95 -17.50 -6.79 -0.69
N GLY A 96 -17.65 -5.61 -0.14
CA GLY A 96 -18.89 -4.88 -0.32
C GLY A 96 -18.78 -3.40 -0.69
N TRP A 97 -17.65 -2.93 -1.23
CA TRP A 97 -17.46 -1.50 -1.51
C TRP A 97 -18.60 -0.84 -2.30
N LYS A 98 -19.35 -1.61 -3.10
CA LYS A 98 -20.43 -1.09 -3.93
C LYS A 98 -21.71 -0.79 -3.12
N ASP A 99 -21.88 -1.38 -1.94
CA ASP A 99 -23.14 -1.43 -1.23
C ASP A 99 -23.39 -0.27 -0.26
N LEU A 100 -22.51 0.71 -0.24
CA LEU A 100 -22.68 1.93 0.56
C LEU A 100 -23.03 3.14 -0.31
N PRO A 101 -23.83 4.09 0.24
CA PRO A 101 -24.04 5.40 -0.38
C PRO A 101 -22.73 6.14 -0.62
N LEU A 102 -22.68 6.97 -1.67
CA LEU A 102 -21.48 7.71 -2.04
C LEU A 102 -20.98 8.61 -0.89
N GLU A 103 -21.89 9.28 -0.21
CA GLU A 103 -21.57 10.14 0.93
C GLU A 103 -20.82 9.38 2.05
N ILE A 104 -21.27 8.17 2.38
CA ILE A 104 -20.63 7.34 3.40
C ILE A 104 -19.26 6.85 2.93
N LYS A 105 -19.12 6.50 1.65
CA LYS A 105 -17.82 6.17 1.05
C LYS A 105 -16.84 7.33 1.13
N ASP A 106 -17.29 8.55 0.83
CA ASP A 106 -16.45 9.73 0.90
C ASP A 106 -16.00 10.03 2.33
N ARG A 107 -16.89 9.87 3.32
CA ARG A 107 -16.55 10.00 4.75
C ARG A 107 -15.54 8.94 5.20
N LEU A 108 -15.73 7.68 4.79
CA LEU A 108 -14.79 6.59 5.08
C LEU A 108 -13.43 6.83 4.42
N ASN A 109 -13.40 7.26 3.16
CA ASN A 109 -12.15 7.61 2.49
C ASN A 109 -11.40 8.76 3.19
N HIS A 110 -12.14 9.75 3.67
CA HIS A 110 -11.54 10.86 4.41
C HIS A 110 -11.00 10.41 5.77
N TRP A 111 -11.76 9.60 6.50
CA TRP A 111 -11.35 9.01 7.77
C TRP A 111 -10.09 8.16 7.61
N GLU A 112 -10.07 7.26 6.64
CA GLU A 112 -8.94 6.39 6.31
C GLU A 112 -7.68 7.19 5.97
N LEU A 113 -7.81 8.17 5.07
CA LEU A 113 -6.69 9.03 4.68
C LEU A 113 -6.16 9.84 5.88
N SER A 114 -7.05 10.34 6.74
CA SER A 114 -6.65 11.08 7.94
C SER A 114 -5.87 10.19 8.89
N HIS A 115 -6.36 8.97 9.15
CA HIS A 115 -5.68 7.98 9.97
C HIS A 115 -4.29 7.61 9.40
N TYR A 116 -4.22 7.37 8.08
CA TYR A 116 -2.93 7.11 7.41
C TYR A 116 -1.95 8.28 7.61
N ILE A 117 -2.40 9.51 7.42
CA ILE A 117 -1.56 10.70 7.56
C ILE A 117 -1.08 10.84 9.01
N GLU A 118 -1.97 10.76 9.98
CA GLU A 118 -1.64 10.89 11.41
C GLU A 118 -0.61 9.85 11.85
N SER A 119 -0.82 8.58 11.49
CA SER A 119 0.07 7.47 11.87
C SER A 119 1.47 7.55 11.24
N HIS A 120 1.63 8.23 10.10
CA HIS A 120 2.91 8.30 9.37
C HIS A 120 3.57 9.68 9.38
N THR A 121 2.93 10.71 9.92
CA THR A 121 3.45 12.09 9.94
C THR A 121 4.85 12.15 10.54
N GLN A 122 5.01 11.62 11.76
CA GLN A 122 6.31 11.65 12.46
C GLN A 122 7.42 10.98 11.64
N SER A 123 7.16 9.78 11.10
CA SER A 123 8.14 9.05 10.28
C SER A 123 8.53 9.79 9.00
N ALA A 124 7.59 10.48 8.38
CA ALA A 124 7.85 11.27 7.17
C ALA A 124 8.68 12.54 7.47
N GLU A 125 8.42 13.18 8.59
CA GLU A 125 9.18 14.34 9.07
C GLU A 125 10.59 13.96 9.50
N ASP A 126 10.77 12.85 10.20
CA ASP A 126 12.08 12.32 10.62
C ASP A 126 12.96 12.04 9.39
N LEU A 127 12.38 11.43 8.34
CA LEU A 127 13.09 11.25 7.06
C LEU A 127 13.51 12.58 6.42
N LYS A 128 12.66 13.61 6.51
CA LYS A 128 12.96 14.94 5.97
C LYS A 128 14.11 15.61 6.72
N LYS A 129 14.13 15.47 8.04
CA LYS A 129 15.20 16.01 8.91
C LYS A 129 16.50 15.21 8.83
N GLY A 130 16.47 13.99 8.25
CA GLY A 130 17.63 13.08 8.22
C GLY A 130 17.86 12.38 9.56
N GLU A 131 16.86 12.30 10.40
CA GLU A 131 16.93 11.66 11.71
C GLU A 131 17.06 10.13 11.57
N LYS A 132 17.47 9.47 12.66
CA LYS A 132 17.63 8.03 12.71
C LYS A 132 16.27 7.34 12.52
N ARG A 133 16.22 6.39 11.61
CA ARG A 133 15.00 5.63 11.31
C ARG A 133 14.73 4.62 12.39
N ASP A 134 13.44 4.42 12.66
CA ASP A 134 12.96 3.34 13.50
C ASP A 134 13.08 2.02 12.72
N PRO A 135 13.88 1.03 13.18
CA PRO A 135 14.07 -0.23 12.48
C PRO A 135 12.80 -1.09 12.41
N ASP A 136 11.85 -0.86 13.32
CA ASP A 136 10.60 -1.63 13.40
C ASP A 136 9.51 -1.05 12.48
N LYS A 137 9.78 0.10 11.82
CA LYS A 137 8.84 0.74 10.90
C LYS A 137 9.18 0.47 9.43
N ILE A 138 8.14 0.28 8.65
CA ILE A 138 8.23 0.15 7.19
C ILE A 138 8.10 1.54 6.56
N TYR A 139 9.02 1.84 5.65
CA TYR A 139 9.07 3.12 4.94
C TYR A 139 8.84 2.88 3.45
N PRO A 140 7.90 3.59 2.81
CA PRO A 140 7.74 3.51 1.37
C PRO A 140 8.91 4.18 0.65
N GLU A 141 9.47 3.51 -0.37
CA GLU A 141 10.50 4.07 -1.22
C GLU A 141 10.25 3.78 -2.70
N TYR A 142 10.61 4.72 -3.59
CA TYR A 142 10.56 4.43 -5.03
C TYR A 142 11.62 3.42 -5.41
N ILE A 143 11.22 2.46 -6.24
CA ILE A 143 12.08 1.40 -6.75
C ILE A 143 12.02 1.39 -8.28
N LEU A 144 13.16 1.31 -8.95
CA LEU A 144 13.22 1.26 -10.41
C LEU A 144 12.85 -0.14 -10.93
N LEU A 145 12.37 -0.21 -12.17
CA LEU A 145 11.92 -1.47 -12.76
C LEU A 145 13.00 -2.57 -12.79
N ASP A 146 14.27 -2.20 -12.95
CA ASP A 146 15.36 -3.16 -12.93
C ASP A 146 15.68 -3.65 -11.51
N GLU A 147 15.52 -2.78 -10.50
CA GLU A 147 15.63 -3.19 -9.09
C GLU A 147 14.49 -4.14 -8.70
N VAL A 148 13.27 -3.92 -9.23
CA VAL A 148 12.15 -4.87 -9.01
C VAL A 148 12.51 -6.26 -9.51
N LYS A 149 13.15 -6.37 -10.68
CA LYS A 149 13.61 -7.66 -11.21
C LYS A 149 14.62 -8.34 -10.28
N ALA A 150 15.54 -7.57 -9.70
CA ALA A 150 16.53 -8.07 -8.75
C ALA A 150 15.88 -8.48 -7.42
N LEU A 151 14.98 -7.65 -6.89
CA LEU A 151 14.20 -7.94 -5.67
C LEU A 151 13.40 -9.23 -5.83
N PHE A 152 12.69 -9.42 -6.94
CA PHE A 152 11.82 -10.58 -7.15
C PHE A 152 12.61 -11.91 -7.25
N LYS A 153 13.90 -11.89 -7.52
CA LYS A 153 14.75 -13.10 -7.44
C LYS A 153 14.92 -13.59 -5.98
N LYS A 154 14.82 -12.68 -5.01
CA LYS A 154 14.96 -12.97 -3.57
C LYS A 154 13.65 -13.35 -2.90
N ILE A 155 12.51 -13.14 -3.56
CA ILE A 155 11.17 -13.38 -3.01
C ILE A 155 10.71 -14.79 -3.41
N PRO A 156 10.31 -15.64 -2.45
CA PRO A 156 9.88 -17.01 -2.73
C PRO A 156 8.44 -17.10 -3.23
N ARG A 157 7.53 -16.23 -2.75
CA ARG A 157 6.09 -16.30 -3.05
C ARG A 157 5.51 -14.92 -3.32
N PHE A 158 4.55 -14.84 -4.22
CA PHE A 158 3.91 -13.61 -4.67
C PHE A 158 2.40 -13.73 -4.58
N TYR A 159 1.75 -12.72 -4.04
CA TYR A 159 0.30 -12.65 -3.91
C TYR A 159 -0.22 -11.38 -4.56
N LEU A 160 -1.11 -11.54 -5.54
CA LEU A 160 -1.81 -10.42 -6.16
C LEU A 160 -2.94 -9.96 -5.24
N TRP A 161 -2.96 -8.67 -4.97
CA TRP A 161 -4.03 -8.01 -4.23
C TRP A 161 -4.59 -6.82 -5.02
N PRO A 162 -5.85 -6.44 -4.79
CA PRO A 162 -6.32 -5.14 -5.23
C PRO A 162 -5.55 -4.03 -4.51
N CYS A 163 -5.37 -2.90 -5.17
CA CYS A 163 -4.80 -1.70 -4.54
C CYS A 163 -5.89 -1.01 -3.70
N ASN A 164 -5.74 -0.90 -2.37
CA ASN A 164 -6.72 -0.28 -1.50
C ASN A 164 -6.91 1.21 -1.82
N CYS A 165 -5.85 2.00 -1.97
CA CYS A 165 -5.98 3.40 -2.37
C CYS A 165 -6.85 3.60 -3.61
N ARG A 166 -6.70 2.76 -4.65
CA ARG A 166 -7.54 2.83 -5.86
C ARG A 166 -8.92 2.20 -5.69
N ALA A 167 -9.06 1.20 -4.84
CA ALA A 167 -10.36 0.63 -4.52
C ALA A 167 -11.26 1.67 -3.85
N MET A 168 -10.71 2.41 -2.90
CA MET A 168 -11.42 3.42 -2.11
C MET A 168 -11.63 4.72 -2.89
N ILE A 169 -10.56 5.34 -3.40
CA ILE A 169 -10.61 6.68 -4.01
C ILE A 169 -11.06 6.65 -5.47
N GLY A 170 -10.58 5.70 -6.27
CA GLY A 170 -11.06 5.43 -7.63
C GLY A 170 -10.86 6.52 -8.68
N LYS A 171 -10.11 7.58 -8.43
CA LYS A 171 -9.99 8.77 -9.30
C LYS A 171 -9.25 8.52 -10.61
N CYS A 172 -8.25 7.63 -10.63
CA CYS A 172 -7.35 7.49 -11.78
C CYS A 172 -7.87 6.58 -12.90
N GLY A 173 -8.94 5.83 -12.71
CA GLY A 173 -9.50 4.90 -13.69
C GLY A 173 -8.59 3.70 -14.05
N LYS A 174 -7.45 3.53 -13.39
CA LYS A 174 -6.50 2.44 -13.66
C LYS A 174 -6.87 1.16 -12.93
N SER A 175 -6.37 0.01 -13.42
CA SER A 175 -6.63 -1.30 -12.78
C SER A 175 -6.29 -1.31 -11.29
N ARG A 176 -7.15 -1.93 -10.49
CA ARG A 176 -6.91 -2.13 -9.06
C ARG A 176 -5.98 -3.34 -8.80
N PHE A 177 -5.98 -4.35 -9.67
CA PHE A 177 -5.21 -5.58 -9.48
C PHE A 177 -3.74 -5.39 -9.83
N THR A 178 -3.01 -4.69 -8.98
CA THR A 178 -1.61 -4.32 -9.22
C THR A 178 -0.75 -4.27 -7.95
N CYS A 179 -1.30 -4.53 -6.76
CA CYS A 179 -0.51 -4.65 -5.54
C CYS A 179 0.07 -6.08 -5.46
N ILE A 180 1.38 -6.20 -5.26
CA ILE A 180 2.07 -7.48 -5.12
C ILE A 180 2.56 -7.59 -3.68
N ARG A 181 2.02 -8.52 -2.90
CA ARG A 181 2.47 -8.80 -1.53
C ARG A 181 3.42 -9.99 -1.49
N PHE A 182 4.32 -10.01 -0.53
CA PHE A 182 5.36 -11.03 -0.37
C PHE A 182 5.08 -11.98 0.79
N SER A 183 4.07 -11.68 1.59
CA SER A 183 3.55 -12.54 2.64
C SER A 183 2.03 -12.56 2.61
N ASN A 184 1.42 -13.63 3.12
CA ASN A 184 -0.03 -13.80 3.15
C ASN A 184 -0.45 -14.63 4.37
N ASN A 185 -0.35 -14.04 5.54
CA ASN A 185 -0.70 -14.68 6.82
C ASN A 185 -2.21 -14.85 7.03
N ARG A 186 -3.05 -14.14 6.28
CA ARG A 186 -4.52 -14.29 6.37
C ARG A 186 -5.13 -15.18 5.28
N GLY A 187 -4.33 -15.69 4.34
CA GLY A 187 -4.80 -16.60 3.28
C GLY A 187 -5.74 -15.97 2.25
N ILE A 188 -5.70 -14.64 2.07
CA ILE A 188 -6.54 -13.90 1.11
C ILE A 188 -5.73 -13.34 -0.06
N GLY A 189 -6.40 -12.97 -1.16
CA GLY A 189 -5.72 -12.61 -2.41
C GLY A 189 -5.40 -13.84 -3.25
N TRP A 190 -4.60 -13.68 -4.28
CA TRP A 190 -4.30 -14.74 -5.26
C TRP A 190 -2.81 -14.99 -5.35
N GLU A 191 -2.39 -16.20 -5.07
CA GLU A 191 -1.00 -16.60 -5.33
C GLU A 191 -0.72 -16.64 -6.83
N ILE A 192 0.39 -16.02 -7.24
CA ILE A 192 0.80 -15.91 -8.64
C ILE A 192 2.27 -16.26 -8.80
N SER A 193 2.68 -16.64 -10.01
CA SER A 193 4.09 -16.90 -10.31
C SER A 193 4.90 -15.59 -10.32
N ARG A 194 6.22 -15.72 -10.19
CA ARG A 194 7.17 -14.60 -10.32
C ARG A 194 7.04 -13.91 -11.68
N GLU A 195 6.91 -14.68 -12.76
CA GLU A 195 6.75 -14.18 -14.12
C GLU A 195 5.48 -13.34 -14.24
N LYS A 196 4.37 -13.84 -13.71
CA LYS A 196 3.10 -13.11 -13.69
C LYS A 196 3.19 -11.81 -12.88
N ALA A 197 3.86 -11.85 -11.73
CA ALA A 197 4.11 -10.66 -10.91
C ALA A 197 4.93 -9.61 -11.70
N LEU A 198 6.01 -10.03 -12.36
CA LEU A 198 6.83 -9.14 -13.20
C LEU A 198 6.04 -8.55 -14.38
N ASP A 199 5.17 -9.32 -15.01
CA ASP A 199 4.36 -8.84 -16.14
C ASP A 199 3.33 -7.82 -15.68
N ILE A 200 2.71 -8.00 -14.50
CA ILE A 200 1.81 -7.01 -13.89
C ILE A 200 2.57 -5.70 -13.65
N VAL A 201 3.77 -5.76 -13.08
CA VAL A 201 4.59 -4.57 -12.80
C VAL A 201 5.00 -3.86 -14.09
N LYS A 202 5.46 -4.58 -15.11
CA LYS A 202 5.83 -4.01 -16.41
C LYS A 202 4.62 -3.33 -17.10
N ASP A 203 3.46 -3.99 -17.07
CA ASP A 203 2.23 -3.43 -17.64
C ASP A 203 1.77 -2.18 -16.87
N ALA A 204 1.82 -2.22 -15.55
CA ALA A 204 1.54 -1.07 -14.70
C ALA A 204 2.49 0.11 -15.02
N ASN A 205 3.79 -0.15 -15.13
CA ASN A 205 4.77 0.87 -15.51
C ASN A 205 4.49 1.45 -16.91
N LYS A 206 4.20 0.60 -17.91
CA LYS A 206 3.81 1.06 -19.26
C LYS A 206 2.62 2.02 -19.21
N LYS A 207 1.66 1.79 -18.31
CA LYS A 207 0.49 2.65 -18.08
C LYS A 207 0.79 3.87 -17.20
N GLY A 208 2.06 4.12 -16.88
CA GLY A 208 2.51 5.28 -16.11
C GLY A 208 2.33 5.17 -14.61
N LEU A 209 2.17 3.95 -14.08
CA LEU A 209 2.20 3.73 -12.63
C LEU A 209 3.65 3.64 -12.14
N MET A 210 3.89 4.21 -10.98
CA MET A 210 5.19 4.22 -10.31
C MET A 210 5.32 2.98 -9.42
N GLN A 211 6.52 2.42 -9.34
CA GLN A 211 6.80 1.35 -8.39
C GLN A 211 7.26 1.94 -7.06
N SER A 212 6.61 1.54 -5.98
CA SER A 212 6.99 1.85 -4.61
C SER A 212 7.07 0.56 -3.80
N ALA A 213 8.16 0.36 -3.07
CA ALA A 213 8.38 -0.78 -2.21
C ALA A 213 8.18 -0.40 -0.75
N GLU A 214 7.49 -1.26 -0.01
CA GLU A 214 7.31 -1.21 1.44
C GLU A 214 7.81 -2.55 1.97
N LEU A 215 9.09 -2.61 2.38
CA LEU A 215 9.78 -3.86 2.70
C LEU A 215 10.12 -3.94 4.18
N GLY A 216 9.94 -5.12 4.74
CA GLY A 216 10.36 -5.51 6.07
C GLY A 216 10.95 -6.94 6.07
N LEU A 217 11.32 -7.42 7.24
CA LEU A 217 11.76 -8.80 7.45
C LEU A 217 10.83 -9.48 8.45
N ASP A 218 10.58 -10.78 8.25
CA ASP A 218 9.97 -11.60 9.29
C ASP A 218 11.03 -12.06 10.32
N ILE A 219 10.59 -12.78 11.35
CA ILE A 219 11.45 -13.31 12.40
C ILE A 219 12.51 -14.32 11.90
N HIS A 220 12.33 -14.84 10.69
CA HIS A 220 13.25 -15.76 10.02
C HIS A 220 14.19 -15.04 9.04
N GLY A 221 14.05 -13.71 8.88
CA GLY A 221 14.83 -12.91 7.96
C GLY A 221 14.35 -12.97 6.50
N ASN A 222 13.15 -13.49 6.23
CA ASN A 222 12.57 -13.43 4.90
C ASN A 222 12.00 -12.05 4.61
N ILE A 223 12.12 -11.61 3.35
CA ILE A 223 11.57 -10.34 2.91
C ILE A 223 10.03 -10.41 2.91
N THR A 224 9.41 -9.50 3.63
CA THR A 224 7.96 -9.31 3.72
C THR A 224 7.55 -7.95 3.18
N GLY A 225 6.26 -7.66 3.19
CA GLY A 225 5.72 -6.38 2.74
C GLY A 225 5.13 -6.44 1.34
N ALA A 226 5.29 -5.37 0.58
CA ALA A 226 4.62 -5.22 -0.70
C ALA A 226 5.41 -4.39 -1.72
N LEU A 227 5.16 -4.69 -3.00
CA LEU A 227 5.44 -3.80 -4.13
C LEU A 227 4.12 -3.20 -4.60
N CYS A 228 4.01 -1.89 -4.44
CA CYS A 228 2.90 -1.09 -4.94
C CYS A 228 3.18 -0.57 -6.35
N ASN A 229 2.12 -0.47 -7.17
CA ASN A 229 2.15 0.20 -8.47
C ASN A 229 1.25 1.44 -8.37
N CYS A 230 1.83 2.56 -7.95
CA CYS A 230 1.14 3.76 -7.49
C CYS A 230 0.76 4.71 -8.62
N CYS A 231 -0.35 5.42 -8.45
CA CYS A 231 -0.69 6.61 -9.25
C CYS A 231 -0.52 7.88 -8.40
N SER A 232 -0.45 9.03 -9.04
CA SER A 232 -0.40 10.34 -8.35
C SER A 232 -1.71 10.73 -7.69
N ASP A 233 -2.84 10.17 -8.14
CA ASP A 233 -4.17 10.68 -7.84
C ASP A 233 -4.83 10.01 -6.62
N CYS A 234 -4.62 8.69 -6.43
CA CYS A 234 -5.29 7.91 -5.40
C CYS A 234 -4.37 7.51 -4.24
N CYS A 235 -3.05 7.46 -4.46
CA CYS A 235 -2.11 6.87 -3.52
C CYS A 235 -2.03 7.66 -2.20
N CYS A 236 -2.33 7.00 -1.07
CA CYS A 236 -2.28 7.63 0.25
C CYS A 236 -0.88 8.18 0.61
N PRO A 237 0.25 7.46 0.36
CA PRO A 237 1.58 8.03 0.52
C PRO A 237 1.80 9.33 -0.26
N HIS A 238 1.28 9.45 -1.48
CA HIS A 238 1.40 10.70 -2.24
C HIS A 238 0.55 11.82 -1.65
N GLN A 239 -0.67 11.52 -1.20
CA GLN A 239 -1.53 12.52 -0.57
C GLN A 239 -0.92 13.04 0.75
N LEU A 240 -0.34 12.14 1.56
CA LEU A 240 0.44 12.53 2.73
C LEU A 240 1.59 13.47 2.33
N SER A 241 2.36 13.07 1.33
CA SER A 241 3.54 13.85 0.92
C SER A 241 3.22 15.26 0.44
N GLU A 242 2.07 15.43 -0.25
CA GLU A 242 1.58 16.76 -0.63
C GLU A 242 1.15 17.57 0.59
N LYS A 243 0.37 16.97 1.49
CA LYS A 243 -0.14 17.64 2.68
C LYS A 243 0.95 18.15 3.61
N LEU A 244 2.04 17.38 3.76
CA LEU A 244 3.15 17.70 4.66
C LEU A 244 4.36 18.35 3.98
N ASN A 245 4.32 18.60 2.67
CA ASN A 245 5.47 19.09 1.88
C ASN A 245 6.72 18.23 2.05
N VAL A 246 6.56 16.90 1.95
CA VAL A 246 7.62 15.89 2.08
C VAL A 246 7.80 15.04 0.81
N GLN A 247 7.59 15.61 -0.37
CA GLN A 247 7.47 14.90 -1.64
C GLN A 247 8.70 14.07 -2.04
N LYS A 248 9.89 14.40 -1.53
CA LYS A 248 11.12 13.63 -1.76
C LYS A 248 11.42 12.60 -0.66
N TYR A 249 10.59 12.56 0.37
CA TYR A 249 10.82 11.75 1.56
C TYR A 249 9.73 10.68 1.77
N TRP A 250 8.52 10.88 1.22
CA TRP A 250 7.43 9.94 1.40
C TRP A 250 6.56 9.79 0.13
N PRO A 251 6.73 8.75 -0.70
CA PRO A 251 7.80 7.73 -0.62
C PRO A 251 9.20 8.33 -0.81
N LEU A 252 10.20 7.68 -0.20
CA LEU A 252 11.57 8.15 -0.30
C LEU A 252 12.06 8.17 -1.74
N SER A 253 12.55 9.32 -2.18
CA SER A 253 13.18 9.55 -3.48
C SER A 253 14.63 9.12 -3.42
N ARG A 254 14.98 8.01 -4.08
CA ARG A 254 16.33 7.45 -4.10
C ARG A 254 17.11 7.84 -5.36
N TYR A 255 16.41 8.33 -6.35
CA TYR A 255 16.94 8.64 -7.67
C TYR A 255 16.54 10.04 -8.11
N LEU A 256 17.30 10.55 -9.10
CA LEU A 256 16.97 11.75 -9.83
C LEU A 256 17.06 11.45 -11.32
N ALA A 257 16.08 11.91 -12.10
CA ALA A 257 16.10 11.77 -13.55
C ALA A 257 17.10 12.78 -14.13
N GLN A 258 18.01 12.30 -14.96
CA GLN A 258 19.02 13.14 -15.66
C GLN A 258 18.80 13.10 -17.17
N GLY A 259 18.99 14.21 -17.81
CA GLY A 259 18.82 14.38 -19.24
C GLY A 259 17.57 15.20 -19.59
N PRO A 260 17.05 15.09 -20.82
CA PRO A 260 17.49 14.19 -21.89
C PRO A 260 18.89 14.51 -22.45
N ASN A 261 19.65 13.49 -22.81
CA ASN A 261 20.93 13.62 -23.49
C ASN A 261 20.77 13.89 -25.02
N GLN A 262 21.88 13.86 -25.77
CA GLN A 262 21.94 14.11 -27.21
C GLN A 262 21.08 13.15 -28.07
N ASP A 263 20.76 11.96 -27.56
CA ASP A 263 19.93 10.98 -28.29
C ASP A 263 18.44 11.34 -28.29
N CYS A 264 18.07 12.45 -27.67
CA CYS A 264 16.67 12.86 -27.54
C CYS A 264 16.05 13.26 -28.88
N ILE A 265 15.09 12.48 -29.35
CA ILE A 265 14.30 12.76 -30.57
C ILE A 265 13.14 13.75 -30.33
N LYS A 266 13.04 14.37 -29.17
CA LYS A 266 12.04 15.42 -28.82
C LYS A 266 10.59 14.96 -28.93
N CYS A 267 10.29 13.67 -28.78
CA CYS A 267 8.97 13.07 -28.99
C CYS A 267 7.93 13.42 -27.90
N GLY A 268 8.33 14.02 -26.78
CA GLY A 268 7.45 14.43 -25.68
C GLY A 268 6.86 13.29 -24.84
N LYS A 269 7.24 12.04 -25.06
CA LYS A 269 6.71 10.90 -24.28
C LYS A 269 6.99 11.05 -22.79
N CYS A 270 8.17 11.52 -22.39
CA CYS A 270 8.54 11.77 -20.99
C CYS A 270 7.63 12.81 -20.33
N VAL A 271 7.26 13.87 -21.05
CA VAL A 271 6.33 14.90 -20.56
C VAL A 271 4.97 14.28 -20.23
N LYS A 272 4.40 13.52 -21.18
CA LYS A 272 3.10 12.86 -21.01
C LYS A 272 3.10 11.78 -19.94
N ARG A 273 4.24 11.12 -19.73
CA ARG A 273 4.37 10.02 -18.77
C ARG A 273 4.68 10.48 -17.36
N CYS A 274 5.18 11.71 -17.17
CA CYS A 274 5.50 12.20 -15.83
C CYS A 274 4.22 12.33 -14.99
N PRO A 275 4.02 11.52 -13.95
CA PRO A 275 2.82 11.55 -13.14
C PRO A 275 2.70 12.84 -12.30
N PHE A 276 3.82 13.52 -12.09
CA PHE A 276 3.91 14.77 -11.32
C PHE A 276 3.94 16.03 -12.21
N ARG A 277 3.94 15.85 -13.54
CA ARG A 277 3.93 16.96 -14.53
C ARG A 277 5.10 17.95 -14.39
N ILE A 278 6.23 17.48 -13.88
CA ILE A 278 7.44 18.30 -13.66
C ILE A 278 8.40 18.31 -14.86
N ILE A 279 8.00 17.73 -15.98
CA ILE A 279 8.76 17.78 -17.23
C ILE A 279 8.02 18.67 -18.21
N SER A 280 8.66 19.76 -18.61
CA SER A 280 8.11 20.72 -19.56
C SER A 280 8.75 20.56 -20.97
N GLN A 281 8.06 20.95 -22.00
CA GLN A 281 8.56 20.99 -23.36
C GLN A 281 7.91 22.14 -24.11
N THR A 282 8.72 23.04 -24.64
CA THR A 282 8.28 24.19 -25.40
C THR A 282 8.54 24.00 -26.90
N LYS A 283 7.97 24.87 -27.72
CA LYS A 283 8.29 24.98 -29.14
C LYS A 283 9.38 26.06 -29.35
N ASP A 284 10.03 26.02 -30.52
CA ASP A 284 10.95 27.09 -30.95
C ASP A 284 10.20 28.40 -31.11
N ILE A 285 10.94 29.49 -31.27
CA ILE A 285 10.39 30.88 -31.45
C ILE A 285 9.40 30.96 -32.61
N LYS A 286 9.56 30.13 -33.64
CA LYS A 286 8.67 30.06 -34.80
C LYS A 286 7.46 29.14 -34.57
N GLY A 287 7.35 28.51 -33.41
CA GLY A 287 6.27 27.59 -33.07
C GLY A 287 6.25 26.29 -33.90
N LYS A 288 7.31 26.03 -34.67
CA LYS A 288 7.36 24.92 -35.64
C LYS A 288 7.99 23.63 -35.13
N LYS A 289 8.99 23.73 -34.22
CA LYS A 289 9.72 22.54 -33.73
C LYS A 289 9.67 22.45 -32.22
N LEU A 290 9.45 21.24 -31.71
CA LEU A 290 9.57 20.96 -30.27
C LEU A 290 11.04 21.06 -29.84
N LEU A 291 11.29 21.74 -28.73
CA LEU A 291 12.60 21.79 -28.08
C LEU A 291 12.83 20.54 -27.24
N VAL A 292 14.05 20.39 -26.74
CA VAL A 292 14.39 19.30 -25.79
C VAL A 292 13.56 19.50 -24.51
N PRO A 293 12.95 18.45 -23.95
CA PRO A 293 12.26 18.55 -22.67
C PRO A 293 13.21 18.94 -21.53
N VAL A 294 12.69 19.71 -20.58
CA VAL A 294 13.40 20.13 -19.38
C VAL A 294 12.77 19.47 -18.17
N ILE A 295 13.57 18.87 -17.32
CA ILE A 295 13.15 18.22 -16.07
C ILE A 295 13.40 19.20 -14.93
N ASP A 296 12.38 19.40 -14.08
CA ASP A 296 12.55 20.15 -12.84
C ASP A 296 13.13 19.20 -11.78
N ASP A 297 14.43 19.35 -11.50
CA ASP A 297 15.17 18.50 -10.57
C ASP A 297 14.68 18.66 -9.13
N ASP A 298 14.22 19.85 -8.77
CA ASP A 298 13.73 20.12 -7.40
C ASP A 298 12.41 19.42 -7.12
N GLN A 299 11.57 19.26 -8.13
CA GLN A 299 10.30 18.56 -8.01
C GLN A 299 10.36 17.09 -8.43
N CYS A 300 11.47 16.63 -9.00
CA CYS A 300 11.64 15.24 -9.42
C CYS A 300 11.63 14.30 -8.22
N ARG A 301 10.71 13.32 -8.24
CA ARG A 301 10.58 12.31 -7.16
C ARG A 301 11.31 11.01 -7.45
N GLY A 302 12.07 10.92 -8.53
CA GLY A 302 12.94 9.79 -8.83
C GLY A 302 12.22 8.46 -9.15
N CYS A 303 10.95 8.49 -9.55
CA CYS A 303 10.13 7.30 -9.78
C CYS A 303 10.48 6.49 -11.04
N GLY A 304 11.31 7.03 -11.96
CA GLY A 304 11.82 6.34 -13.15
C GLY A 304 10.84 6.16 -14.31
N VAL A 305 9.57 6.57 -14.19
CA VAL A 305 8.55 6.36 -15.25
C VAL A 305 8.89 7.07 -16.56
N CYS A 306 9.53 8.23 -16.51
CA CYS A 306 10.01 8.94 -17.70
C CYS A 306 11.13 8.20 -18.40
N ALA A 307 12.09 7.64 -17.65
CA ALA A 307 13.23 6.90 -18.19
C ALA A 307 12.80 5.60 -18.87
N THR A 308 11.96 4.79 -18.21
CA THR A 308 11.43 3.53 -18.78
C THR A 308 10.54 3.76 -20.01
N GLY A 309 9.98 4.95 -20.17
CA GLY A 309 9.15 5.31 -21.31
C GLY A 309 9.89 6.01 -22.45
N CYS A 310 11.17 6.30 -22.29
CA CYS A 310 11.98 6.95 -23.32
C CYS A 310 12.42 5.92 -24.37
N PRO A 311 11.99 6.02 -25.66
CA PRO A 311 12.34 5.04 -26.67
C PRO A 311 13.84 4.98 -26.96
N GLU A 312 14.53 6.13 -26.86
CA GLU A 312 15.96 6.26 -27.15
C GLU A 312 16.81 6.13 -25.88
N GLY A 313 16.20 5.86 -24.72
CA GLY A 313 16.94 5.81 -23.44
C GLY A 313 17.67 7.12 -23.09
N ALA A 314 17.23 8.26 -23.61
CA ALA A 314 17.85 9.56 -23.43
C ALA A 314 17.72 10.12 -22.01
N ILE A 315 16.90 9.51 -21.14
CA ILE A 315 16.78 9.87 -19.72
C ILE A 315 17.38 8.74 -18.91
N LYS A 316 18.33 9.09 -18.05
CA LYS A 316 18.97 8.16 -17.11
C LYS A 316 18.54 8.47 -15.68
N MET A 317 18.56 7.45 -14.81
CA MET A 317 18.30 7.65 -13.39
C MET A 317 19.60 7.62 -12.61
N LYS A 318 19.93 8.74 -11.93
CA LYS A 318 21.10 8.84 -11.04
C LYS A 318 20.66 8.53 -9.61
N GLN A 319 21.31 7.57 -8.98
CA GLN A 319 21.10 7.30 -7.57
C GLN A 319 21.65 8.43 -6.71
N ILE A 320 20.84 8.93 -5.78
CA ILE A 320 21.18 10.01 -4.85
C ILE A 320 21.11 9.59 -3.39
N LYS A 321 20.40 8.51 -3.09
CA LYS A 321 20.26 7.92 -1.74
C LYS A 321 20.27 6.40 -1.82
N LYS A 322 20.77 5.75 -0.76
CA LYS A 322 20.65 4.30 -0.57
C LYS A 322 19.22 3.92 -0.20
N SER A 323 18.88 2.66 -0.42
CA SER A 323 17.61 2.08 0.03
C SER A 323 17.49 2.13 1.55
N VAL A 324 16.28 2.43 2.04
CA VAL A 324 15.95 2.35 3.47
C VAL A 324 16.08 0.91 3.93
N PHE A 325 15.54 -0.01 3.14
CA PHE A 325 15.54 -1.44 3.43
C PHE A 325 16.97 -2.02 3.44
N GLU A 326 17.79 -1.75 2.43
CA GLU A 326 19.18 -2.21 2.38
C GLU A 326 20.00 -1.70 3.56
N THR A 327 19.82 -0.42 3.93
CA THR A 327 20.55 0.16 5.06
C THR A 327 20.17 -0.52 6.39
N ALA A 328 18.90 -0.88 6.58
CA ALA A 328 18.44 -1.61 7.75
C ALA A 328 18.96 -3.06 7.76
N TYR A 329 19.01 -3.70 6.60
CA TYR A 329 19.44 -5.10 6.45
C TYR A 329 20.92 -5.31 6.79
N HIS A 330 21.81 -4.40 6.36
CA HIS A 330 23.25 -4.48 6.66
C HIS A 330 23.57 -4.31 8.15
N HIS A 331 22.70 -3.70 8.96
CA HIS A 331 22.87 -3.57 10.39
C HIS A 331 22.50 -4.84 11.18
N THR A 332 21.79 -5.78 10.59
CA THR A 332 21.38 -7.03 11.24
C THR A 332 22.40 -8.17 11.09
N GLY A 333 23.55 -7.94 10.45
CA GLY A 333 24.71 -8.82 10.49
C GLY A 333 24.55 -10.21 9.83
N LYS A 334 23.68 -10.34 8.84
CA LYS A 334 23.53 -11.57 8.04
C LYS A 334 24.11 -11.42 6.63
N ASP A 335 25.35 -10.96 6.54
CA ASP A 335 26.22 -11.24 5.40
C ASP A 335 27.06 -12.48 5.78
N ASN A 336 26.60 -13.65 5.37
CA ASN A 336 27.40 -14.87 5.24
C ASN A 336 26.99 -15.59 3.98
#